data_4c131a011e2e56887b053b1d211f6386
#
_entry.id   4c131a011e2e56887b053b1d211f6386
#
_cell.length_a   1.000
_cell.length_b   1.000
_cell.length_c   1.000
_cell.angle_alpha   90.00
_cell.angle_beta   90.00
_cell.angle_gamma   90.00
#
_symmetry.space_group_name_H-M   'P 1'
#
loop_
_entity.id
_entity.type
_entity.pdbx_description
1 polymer ?
#
loop_
_entity_poly.entity_id
_entity_poly.type
_entity_poly.pdbx_seq_one_letter_code
_entity_poly.pdbx_strand_id
1 'polypeptide(L)'
;MVAMRVLLVERRSPGEKSSLGELAALARTLNHEVVGTLGQVRKPDPAYLIGKGKVEELAGLVKSNGVERVIFNNQLTPSQAYKLSRLTGVEVIDRFQLILEIFAMRAGSPEAKLQVEYARLSYELPRVREQVRALTLVEQPGFRGGGEYDVDVRYDAIKRKLANLRRKLKLVAKAREQRRKQRHRRGFKLVALAGYTNSGKSTLLNALTAANAEVDNMLFTTLMPRTRALKASRKALLTDTVGFIDGLPPWLVEAFKATLEEIYLADLVVLVLDVADPLPEIIRKFRASRKVLAEYPVRVVAALNKVDLIPQEELKRKLEALNYLTTSAIPISALERTNLGSLIEMIRTNVFKGGKLA
;
A
#
# COMPACT_ATOMS: atom_id res chain seq x y z
N MET A 1 -12.44 14.86 3.13
CA MET A 1 -13.43 13.80 3.42
C MET A 1 -13.95 14.01 4.83
N VAL A 2 -15.20 13.66 5.10
CA VAL A 2 -15.80 13.78 6.43
C VAL A 2 -15.27 12.63 7.31
N ALA A 3 -14.90 12.92 8.55
CA ALA A 3 -14.59 11.90 9.55
C ALA A 3 -15.87 11.08 9.82
N MET A 4 -15.72 9.75 9.86
CA MET A 4 -16.84 8.82 10.08
C MET A 4 -16.53 7.89 11.23
N ARG A 5 -17.56 7.46 11.95
CA ARG A 5 -17.47 6.40 12.95
C ARG A 5 -17.52 5.05 12.25
N VAL A 6 -16.46 4.26 12.34
CA VAL A 6 -16.31 3.03 11.58
C VAL A 6 -16.13 1.81 12.46
N LEU A 7 -16.73 0.68 12.04
CA LEU A 7 -16.53 -0.63 12.64
C LEU A 7 -15.69 -1.48 11.68
N LEU A 8 -14.65 -2.11 12.21
CA LEU A 8 -13.74 -2.95 11.42
C LEU A 8 -14.12 -4.42 11.56
N VAL A 9 -14.15 -5.13 10.44
CA VAL A 9 -14.53 -6.55 10.41
C VAL A 9 -13.44 -7.37 9.74
N GLU A 10 -13.09 -8.51 10.32
CA GLU A 10 -12.12 -9.44 9.75
C GLU A 10 -12.57 -10.89 9.87
N ARG A 11 -12.55 -11.61 8.76
CA ARG A 11 -12.65 -13.07 8.73
C ARG A 11 -11.26 -13.66 8.51
N ARG A 12 -10.86 -14.62 9.33
CA ARG A 12 -9.56 -15.32 9.24
C ARG A 12 -9.74 -16.82 9.11
N SER A 13 -8.76 -17.47 8.50
CA SER A 13 -8.60 -18.93 8.57
C SER A 13 -7.90 -19.32 9.89
N PRO A 14 -8.07 -20.56 10.40
CA PRO A 14 -7.31 -21.03 11.54
C PRO A 14 -5.80 -20.86 11.30
N GLY A 15 -5.09 -20.33 12.29
CA GLY A 15 -3.65 -20.05 12.22
C GLY A 15 -3.24 -18.72 11.57
N GLU A 16 -4.15 -17.99 10.91
CA GLU A 16 -3.87 -16.66 10.40
C GLU A 16 -3.83 -15.63 11.53
N LYS A 17 -2.83 -14.75 11.54
CA LYS A 17 -2.75 -13.61 12.46
C LYS A 17 -3.73 -12.53 12.07
N SER A 18 -4.22 -11.77 13.06
CA SER A 18 -5.09 -10.63 12.80
C SER A 18 -4.33 -9.46 12.17
N SER A 19 -4.93 -8.85 11.16
CA SER A 19 -4.47 -7.62 10.50
C SER A 19 -5.39 -6.41 10.83
N LEU A 20 -6.28 -6.54 11.81
CA LEU A 20 -7.17 -5.44 12.24
C LEU A 20 -6.40 -4.19 12.70
N GLY A 21 -5.21 -4.36 13.29
CA GLY A 21 -4.35 -3.24 13.66
C GLY A 21 -3.91 -2.40 12.46
N GLU A 22 -3.55 -3.06 11.35
CA GLU A 22 -3.19 -2.39 10.10
C GLU A 22 -4.43 -1.73 9.46
N LEU A 23 -5.58 -2.43 9.45
CA LEU A 23 -6.83 -1.86 8.95
C LEU A 23 -7.26 -0.62 9.76
N ALA A 24 -7.07 -0.63 11.09
CA ALA A 24 -7.32 0.52 11.94
C ALA A 24 -6.40 1.71 11.60
N ALA A 25 -5.13 1.44 11.33
CA ALA A 25 -4.19 2.47 10.89
C ALA A 25 -4.58 3.07 9.53
N LEU A 26 -5.08 2.24 8.60
CA LEU A 26 -5.63 2.70 7.32
C LEU A 26 -6.86 3.61 7.54
N ALA A 27 -7.82 3.19 8.37
CA ALA A 27 -9.01 3.98 8.65
C ALA A 27 -8.68 5.34 9.28
N ARG A 28 -7.76 5.36 10.25
CA ARG A 28 -7.27 6.60 10.88
C ARG A 28 -6.57 7.53 9.89
N THR A 29 -5.96 7.00 8.81
CA THR A 29 -5.34 7.83 7.76
C THR A 29 -6.38 8.70 7.04
N LEU A 30 -7.65 8.31 7.02
CA LEU A 30 -8.78 9.10 6.52
C LEU A 30 -9.51 9.89 7.63
N ASN A 31 -8.91 10.00 8.82
CA ASN A 31 -9.50 10.62 10.00
C ASN A 31 -10.79 9.92 10.49
N HIS A 32 -10.98 8.62 10.17
CA HIS A 32 -12.09 7.86 10.69
C HIS A 32 -11.87 7.46 12.14
N GLU A 33 -12.92 7.55 12.95
CA GLU A 33 -12.95 7.05 14.33
C GLU A 33 -13.30 5.56 14.34
N VAL A 34 -12.38 4.72 14.78
CA VAL A 34 -12.61 3.28 14.91
C VAL A 34 -13.32 3.02 16.24
N VAL A 35 -14.63 2.77 16.20
CA VAL A 35 -15.47 2.58 17.39
C VAL A 35 -15.56 1.13 17.85
N GLY A 36 -15.08 0.18 17.05
CA GLY A 36 -15.05 -1.23 17.42
C GLY A 36 -14.45 -2.12 16.35
N THR A 37 -14.22 -3.37 16.72
CA THR A 37 -13.71 -4.42 15.83
C THR A 37 -14.49 -5.70 16.00
N LEU A 38 -14.71 -6.43 14.90
CA LEU A 38 -15.39 -7.72 14.88
C LEU A 38 -14.55 -8.74 14.13
N GLY A 39 -14.07 -9.77 14.82
CA GLY A 39 -13.27 -10.84 14.22
C GLY A 39 -14.01 -12.17 14.19
N GLN A 40 -13.78 -12.99 13.16
CA GLN A 40 -14.25 -14.36 13.12
C GLN A 40 -13.22 -15.27 12.48
N VAL A 41 -12.96 -16.43 13.12
CA VAL A 41 -12.12 -17.49 12.57
C VAL A 41 -13.04 -18.59 12.00
N ARG A 42 -13.15 -18.65 10.67
CA ARG A 42 -13.94 -19.66 9.94
C ARG A 42 -13.61 -19.67 8.45
N LYS A 43 -14.10 -20.70 7.74
CA LYS A 43 -14.12 -20.69 6.27
C LYS A 43 -15.05 -19.57 5.77
N PRO A 44 -14.75 -18.94 4.60
CA PRO A 44 -15.57 -17.87 4.05
C PRO A 44 -17.00 -18.34 3.78
N ASP A 45 -17.98 -17.55 4.21
CA ASP A 45 -19.37 -17.77 3.88
C ASP A 45 -19.67 -17.18 2.49
N PRO A 46 -20.32 -17.91 1.57
CA PRO A 46 -20.60 -17.41 0.23
C PRO A 46 -21.48 -16.15 0.21
N ALA A 47 -22.42 -16.03 1.15
CA ALA A 47 -23.42 -14.95 1.15
C ALA A 47 -22.91 -13.67 1.83
N TYR A 48 -22.14 -13.80 2.92
CA TYR A 48 -21.80 -12.67 3.78
C TYR A 48 -20.32 -12.62 4.17
N LEU A 49 -19.50 -13.57 3.70
CA LEU A 49 -18.11 -13.78 4.09
C LEU A 49 -17.93 -14.26 5.55
N ILE A 50 -18.74 -13.71 6.47
CA ILE A 50 -18.86 -14.10 7.88
C ILE A 50 -20.15 -14.91 8.11
N GLY A 51 -20.26 -15.63 9.23
CA GLY A 51 -21.45 -16.44 9.52
C GLY A 51 -22.67 -15.58 9.86
N LYS A 52 -23.90 -16.12 9.64
CA LYS A 52 -25.16 -15.43 9.88
C LYS A 52 -25.25 -14.81 11.29
N GLY A 53 -24.94 -15.56 12.36
CA GLY A 53 -24.94 -15.01 13.73
C GLY A 53 -23.97 -13.85 13.92
N LYS A 54 -22.83 -13.84 13.21
CA LYS A 54 -21.91 -12.70 13.22
C LYS A 54 -22.44 -11.50 12.43
N VAL A 55 -23.28 -11.71 11.42
CA VAL A 55 -23.98 -10.62 10.70
C VAL A 55 -25.00 -9.94 11.61
N GLU A 56 -25.75 -10.73 12.42
CA GLU A 56 -26.69 -10.20 13.41
C GLU A 56 -25.98 -9.41 14.50
N GLU A 57 -24.87 -9.93 15.04
CA GLU A 57 -23.99 -9.22 15.97
C GLU A 57 -23.44 -7.92 15.36
N LEU A 58 -22.99 -7.96 14.11
CA LEU A 58 -22.54 -6.78 13.37
C LEU A 58 -23.65 -5.72 13.26
N ALA A 59 -24.86 -6.11 12.89
CA ALA A 59 -25.99 -5.19 12.78
C ALA A 59 -26.35 -4.57 14.16
N GLY A 60 -26.28 -5.36 15.24
CA GLY A 60 -26.44 -4.88 16.61
C GLY A 60 -25.37 -3.84 16.99
N LEU A 61 -24.10 -4.13 16.74
CA LEU A 61 -22.98 -3.21 17.00
C LEU A 61 -23.07 -1.91 16.20
N VAL A 62 -23.52 -1.99 14.94
CA VAL A 62 -23.72 -0.80 14.11
C VAL A 62 -24.74 0.14 14.74
N LYS A 63 -25.88 -0.39 15.21
CA LYS A 63 -26.94 0.41 15.85
C LYS A 63 -26.50 0.97 17.20
N SER A 64 -25.90 0.13 18.07
CA SER A 64 -25.56 0.52 19.44
C SER A 64 -24.43 1.55 19.49
N ASN A 65 -23.49 1.50 18.56
CA ASN A 65 -22.32 2.38 18.56
C ASN A 65 -22.44 3.57 17.59
N GLY A 66 -23.58 3.77 16.93
CA GLY A 66 -23.77 4.86 15.96
C GLY A 66 -22.73 4.79 14.83
N VAL A 67 -22.50 3.58 14.29
CA VAL A 67 -21.55 3.35 13.19
C VAL A 67 -22.14 3.91 11.90
N GLU A 68 -21.34 4.65 11.15
CA GLU A 68 -21.73 5.24 9.87
C GLU A 68 -21.23 4.42 8.67
N ARG A 69 -20.17 3.60 8.89
CA ARG A 69 -19.59 2.74 7.84
C ARG A 69 -18.95 1.50 8.44
N VAL A 70 -19.07 0.36 7.77
CA VAL A 70 -18.38 -0.88 8.11
C VAL A 70 -17.26 -1.14 7.11
N ILE A 71 -16.08 -1.50 7.60
CA ILE A 71 -14.91 -1.76 6.77
C ILE A 71 -14.42 -3.19 7.00
N PHE A 72 -14.46 -4.01 5.95
CA PHE A 72 -13.94 -5.37 5.96
C PHE A 72 -12.46 -5.41 5.59
N ASN A 73 -11.67 -6.14 6.36
CA ASN A 73 -10.27 -6.39 6.03
C ASN A 73 -10.10 -7.32 4.80
N ASN A 74 -11.07 -8.18 4.59
CA ASN A 74 -11.12 -9.10 3.47
C ASN A 74 -11.80 -8.46 2.26
N GLN A 75 -11.41 -8.87 1.06
CA GLN A 75 -12.11 -8.49 -0.16
C GLN A 75 -13.55 -9.03 -0.13
N LEU A 76 -14.51 -8.17 -0.46
CA LEU A 76 -15.91 -8.51 -0.59
C LEU A 76 -16.30 -8.66 -2.06
N THR A 77 -17.15 -9.62 -2.38
CA THR A 77 -17.87 -9.59 -3.65
C THR A 77 -18.95 -8.48 -3.62
N PRO A 78 -19.38 -7.96 -4.77
CA PRO A 78 -20.46 -6.97 -4.83
C PRO A 78 -21.74 -7.45 -4.14
N SER A 79 -22.10 -8.73 -4.33
CA SER A 79 -23.26 -9.34 -3.69
C SER A 79 -23.14 -9.36 -2.16
N GLN A 80 -21.95 -9.71 -1.63
CA GLN A 80 -21.71 -9.69 -0.19
C GLN A 80 -21.81 -8.26 0.36
N ALA A 81 -21.15 -7.29 -0.26
CA ALA A 81 -21.18 -5.90 0.17
C ALA A 81 -22.61 -5.35 0.18
N TYR A 82 -23.39 -5.62 -0.88
CA TYR A 82 -24.80 -5.20 -0.99
C TYR A 82 -25.66 -5.81 0.11
N LYS A 83 -25.59 -7.15 0.31
CA LYS A 83 -26.37 -7.84 1.33
C LYS A 83 -26.03 -7.35 2.74
N LEU A 84 -24.75 -7.16 3.02
CA LEU A 84 -24.28 -6.63 4.30
C LEU A 84 -24.77 -5.20 4.52
N SER A 85 -24.69 -4.31 3.52
CA SER A 85 -25.19 -2.94 3.62
C SER A 85 -26.69 -2.89 3.87
N ARG A 86 -27.46 -3.78 3.23
CA ARG A 86 -28.92 -3.87 3.50
C ARG A 86 -29.25 -4.31 4.91
N LEU A 87 -28.47 -5.23 5.48
CA LEU A 87 -28.72 -5.75 6.82
C LEU A 87 -28.23 -4.81 7.93
N THR A 88 -27.15 -4.11 7.70
CA THR A 88 -26.56 -3.16 8.66
C THR A 88 -27.18 -1.76 8.57
N GLY A 89 -27.77 -1.41 7.42
CA GLY A 89 -28.31 -0.08 7.15
C GLY A 89 -27.27 1.00 6.87
N VAL A 90 -25.98 0.63 6.80
CA VAL A 90 -24.86 1.53 6.53
C VAL A 90 -24.02 1.07 5.35
N GLU A 91 -23.18 1.94 4.83
CA GLU A 91 -22.25 1.58 3.77
C GLU A 91 -21.24 0.54 4.25
N VAL A 92 -21.03 -0.51 3.45
CA VAL A 92 -20.04 -1.56 3.71
C VAL A 92 -19.02 -1.56 2.58
N ILE A 93 -17.77 -1.30 2.95
CA ILE A 93 -16.64 -1.32 2.01
C ILE A 93 -15.61 -2.38 2.42
N ASP A 94 -14.71 -2.71 1.51
CA ASP A 94 -13.57 -3.55 1.84
C ASP A 94 -12.26 -2.74 1.94
N ARG A 95 -11.21 -3.41 2.39
CA ARG A 95 -9.86 -2.83 2.56
C ARG A 95 -9.34 -2.15 1.28
N PHE A 96 -9.67 -2.70 0.10
CA PHE A 96 -9.15 -2.14 -1.15
C PHE A 96 -9.84 -0.84 -1.53
N GLN A 97 -11.15 -0.73 -1.25
CA GLN A 97 -11.86 0.54 -1.41
C GLN A 97 -11.29 1.61 -0.48
N LEU A 98 -11.03 1.24 0.79
CA LEU A 98 -10.40 2.15 1.76
C LEU A 98 -9.02 2.62 1.27
N ILE A 99 -8.18 1.72 0.75
CA ILE A 99 -6.86 2.07 0.18
C ILE A 99 -7.01 3.02 -1.02
N LEU A 100 -7.98 2.77 -1.90
CA LEU A 100 -8.25 3.65 -3.05
C LEU A 100 -8.71 5.04 -2.61
N GLU A 101 -9.51 5.16 -1.53
CA GLU A 101 -9.90 6.43 -0.95
C GLU A 101 -8.69 7.19 -0.38
N ILE A 102 -7.78 6.51 0.33
CA ILE A 102 -6.52 7.10 0.81
C ILE A 102 -5.69 7.60 -0.37
N PHE A 103 -5.57 6.81 -1.42
CA PHE A 103 -4.82 7.20 -2.61
C PHE A 103 -5.46 8.39 -3.33
N ALA A 104 -6.80 8.44 -3.41
CA ALA A 104 -7.51 9.58 -3.98
C ALA A 104 -7.25 10.87 -3.20
N MET A 105 -7.24 10.79 -1.88
CA MET A 105 -6.91 11.92 -1.00
C MET A 105 -5.47 12.41 -1.20
N ARG A 106 -4.51 11.48 -1.36
CA ARG A 106 -3.07 11.79 -1.49
C ARG A 106 -2.63 12.11 -2.93
N ALA A 107 -3.50 11.97 -3.93
CA ALA A 107 -3.19 12.20 -5.33
C ALA A 107 -3.05 13.69 -5.68
N GLY A 108 -1.91 14.28 -5.35
CA GLY A 108 -1.62 15.70 -5.57
C GLY A 108 -1.20 16.07 -7.00
N SER A 109 -0.84 15.10 -7.86
CA SER A 109 -0.40 15.35 -9.23
C SER A 109 -1.39 14.82 -10.28
N PRO A 110 -1.38 15.37 -11.51
CA PRO A 110 -2.19 14.85 -12.61
C PRO A 110 -1.94 13.37 -12.88
N GLU A 111 -0.69 12.91 -12.79
CA GLU A 111 -0.33 11.51 -12.98
C GLU A 111 -0.90 10.62 -11.88
N ALA A 112 -0.76 11.02 -10.60
CA ALA A 112 -1.33 10.27 -9.48
C ALA A 112 -2.86 10.14 -9.62
N LYS A 113 -3.54 11.21 -10.01
CA LYS A 113 -4.99 11.18 -10.27
C LYS A 113 -5.36 10.18 -11.37
N LEU A 114 -4.60 10.12 -12.47
CA LEU A 114 -4.82 9.15 -13.53
C LEU A 114 -4.60 7.70 -13.04
N GLN A 115 -3.57 7.47 -12.20
CA GLN A 115 -3.30 6.15 -11.62
C GLN A 115 -4.41 5.70 -10.67
N VAL A 116 -4.86 6.58 -9.79
CA VAL A 116 -5.96 6.28 -8.86
C VAL A 116 -7.25 6.01 -9.61
N GLU A 117 -7.56 6.81 -10.65
CA GLU A 117 -8.74 6.59 -11.48
C GLU A 117 -8.66 5.26 -12.24
N TYR A 118 -7.49 4.91 -12.79
CA TYR A 118 -7.25 3.63 -13.42
C TYR A 118 -7.44 2.47 -12.43
N ALA A 119 -6.88 2.57 -11.23
CA ALA A 119 -7.01 1.57 -10.17
C ALA A 119 -8.48 1.40 -9.76
N ARG A 120 -9.21 2.50 -9.54
CA ARG A 120 -10.62 2.49 -9.18
C ARG A 120 -11.48 1.80 -10.24
N LEU A 121 -11.31 2.14 -11.50
CA LEU A 121 -12.05 1.52 -12.60
C LEU A 121 -11.68 0.05 -12.82
N SER A 122 -10.41 -0.31 -12.60
CA SER A 122 -9.96 -1.70 -12.66
C SER A 122 -10.58 -2.55 -11.54
N TYR A 123 -10.79 -1.98 -10.36
CA TYR A 123 -11.51 -2.60 -9.27
C TYR A 123 -13.03 -2.70 -9.54
N GLU A 124 -13.61 -1.69 -10.18
CA GLU A 124 -15.04 -1.61 -10.47
C GLU A 124 -15.46 -2.54 -11.63
N LEU A 125 -14.65 -2.66 -12.68
CA LEU A 125 -14.99 -3.36 -13.90
C LEU A 125 -15.51 -4.81 -13.70
N PRO A 126 -14.83 -5.70 -12.97
CA PRO A 126 -15.34 -7.05 -12.73
C PRO A 126 -16.62 -7.04 -11.86
N ARG A 127 -16.80 -6.00 -11.05
CA ARG A 127 -17.92 -5.87 -10.12
C ARG A 127 -19.22 -5.43 -10.79
N VAL A 128 -19.14 -4.66 -11.87
CA VAL A 128 -20.33 -4.22 -12.62
C VAL A 128 -21.12 -5.42 -13.14
N ARG A 129 -20.50 -6.43 -13.71
CA ARG A 129 -21.16 -7.67 -14.15
C ARG A 129 -21.76 -8.50 -13.03
N GLU A 130 -21.05 -8.58 -11.89
CA GLU A 130 -21.56 -9.33 -10.74
C GLU A 130 -22.73 -8.64 -10.06
N GLN A 131 -22.74 -7.30 -9.97
CA GLN A 131 -23.84 -6.54 -9.39
C GLN A 131 -25.17 -6.83 -10.10
N VAL A 132 -25.14 -6.95 -11.40
CA VAL A 132 -26.35 -7.21 -12.19
C VAL A 132 -26.81 -8.66 -12.09
N ARG A 133 -25.87 -9.61 -12.16
CA ARG A 133 -26.24 -11.00 -11.88
C ARG A 133 -26.86 -11.17 -10.49
N ALA A 134 -26.42 -10.39 -9.50
CA ALA A 134 -27.00 -10.41 -8.16
C ALA A 134 -28.38 -9.75 -8.10
N LEU A 135 -28.63 -8.71 -8.87
CA LEU A 135 -29.93 -8.03 -8.95
C LEU A 135 -30.96 -8.85 -9.76
N THR A 136 -30.55 -9.44 -10.88
CA THR A 136 -31.45 -10.30 -11.71
C THR A 136 -31.83 -11.61 -11.02
N LEU A 137 -31.04 -12.11 -10.07
CA LEU A 137 -31.40 -13.28 -9.26
C LEU A 137 -32.38 -12.96 -8.11
N VAL A 138 -32.56 -11.68 -7.76
CA VAL A 138 -33.47 -11.22 -6.69
C VAL A 138 -34.81 -10.71 -7.23
N GLU A 139 -34.86 -10.25 -8.48
CA GLU A 139 -36.06 -9.79 -9.14
C GLU A 139 -36.69 -10.89 -9.98
N GLN A 140 -38.02 -11.09 -9.84
CA GLN A 140 -38.79 -12.15 -10.47
C GLN A 140 -38.62 -12.24 -11.99
N PRO A 141 -38.73 -13.44 -12.60
CA PRO A 141 -38.63 -13.62 -14.04
C PRO A 141 -39.85 -13.03 -14.76
N GLY A 142 -39.74 -11.81 -15.24
CA GLY A 142 -40.81 -11.11 -15.98
C GLY A 142 -40.39 -9.82 -16.66
N PHE A 143 -39.33 -9.17 -16.21
CA PHE A 143 -38.86 -7.90 -16.79
C PHE A 143 -37.48 -8.10 -17.49
N ARG A 144 -37.52 -8.79 -18.63
CA ARG A 144 -36.35 -8.91 -19.53
C ARG A 144 -36.28 -7.65 -20.41
N GLY A 145 -35.21 -6.87 -20.26
CA GLY A 145 -34.81 -5.93 -21.31
C GLY A 145 -34.02 -4.69 -20.91
N GLY A 146 -34.29 -4.06 -19.77
CA GLY A 146 -33.63 -2.79 -19.41
C GLY A 146 -32.30 -2.93 -18.64
N GLY A 147 -32.26 -3.82 -17.67
CA GLY A 147 -31.13 -3.91 -16.75
C GLY A 147 -29.84 -4.51 -17.34
N GLU A 148 -29.96 -5.52 -18.22
CA GLU A 148 -28.80 -6.12 -18.90
C GLU A 148 -28.14 -5.14 -19.90
N TYR A 149 -28.96 -4.39 -20.64
CA TYR A 149 -28.50 -3.40 -21.60
C TYR A 149 -27.71 -2.26 -20.92
N ASP A 150 -28.27 -1.72 -19.85
CA ASP A 150 -27.59 -0.65 -19.06
C ASP A 150 -26.24 -1.08 -18.48
N VAL A 151 -26.09 -2.34 -18.13
CA VAL A 151 -24.85 -2.92 -17.58
C VAL A 151 -23.79 -3.12 -18.64
N ASP A 152 -24.17 -3.64 -19.79
CA ASP A 152 -23.23 -3.81 -20.90
C ASP A 152 -22.74 -2.45 -21.40
N VAL A 153 -23.64 -1.45 -21.47
CA VAL A 153 -23.27 -0.05 -21.76
C VAL A 153 -22.28 0.50 -20.72
N ARG A 154 -22.56 0.31 -19.43
CA ARG A 154 -21.69 0.74 -18.35
C ARG A 154 -20.35 0.00 -18.36
N TYR A 155 -20.36 -1.31 -18.56
CA TYR A 155 -19.15 -2.14 -18.66
C TYR A 155 -18.27 -1.67 -19.82
N ASP A 156 -18.84 -1.45 -20.99
CA ASP A 156 -18.10 -0.98 -22.16
C ASP A 156 -17.59 0.46 -22.00
N ALA A 157 -18.35 1.32 -21.34
CA ALA A 157 -17.91 2.66 -20.99
C ALA A 157 -16.68 2.64 -20.07
N ILE A 158 -16.68 1.81 -19.02
CA ILE A 158 -15.55 1.63 -18.12
C ILE A 158 -14.35 1.05 -18.89
N LYS A 159 -14.55 0.05 -19.74
CA LYS A 159 -13.49 -0.57 -20.54
C LYS A 159 -12.82 0.44 -21.49
N ARG A 160 -13.62 1.26 -22.18
CA ARG A 160 -13.12 2.35 -23.03
C ARG A 160 -12.32 3.39 -22.22
N LYS A 161 -12.83 3.76 -21.05
CA LYS A 161 -12.16 4.71 -20.14
C LYS A 161 -10.83 4.16 -19.62
N LEU A 162 -10.78 2.89 -19.24
CA LEU A 162 -9.54 2.18 -18.86
C LEU A 162 -8.49 2.18 -19.99
N ALA A 163 -8.91 1.87 -21.23
CA ALA A 163 -8.02 1.90 -22.38
C ALA A 163 -7.43 3.30 -22.63
N ASN A 164 -8.24 4.35 -22.49
CA ASN A 164 -7.78 5.74 -22.61
C ASN A 164 -6.81 6.14 -21.49
N LEU A 165 -7.12 5.79 -20.25
CA LEU A 165 -6.25 6.04 -19.10
C LEU A 165 -4.91 5.31 -19.26
N ARG A 166 -4.93 4.04 -19.67
CA ARG A 166 -3.73 3.25 -19.93
C ARG A 166 -2.84 3.91 -21.00
N ARG A 167 -3.45 4.45 -22.07
CA ARG A 167 -2.71 5.19 -23.11
C ARG A 167 -2.07 6.46 -22.54
N LYS A 168 -2.80 7.25 -21.75
CA LYS A 168 -2.26 8.46 -21.09
C LYS A 168 -1.09 8.11 -20.15
N LEU A 169 -1.26 7.10 -19.30
CA LEU A 169 -0.21 6.64 -18.40
C LEU A 169 1.04 6.15 -19.15
N LYS A 170 0.88 5.48 -20.29
CA LYS A 170 2.00 5.06 -21.15
C LYS A 170 2.79 6.24 -21.73
N LEU A 171 2.13 7.33 -22.09
CA LEU A 171 2.80 8.56 -22.53
C LEU A 171 3.61 9.21 -21.41
N VAL A 172 3.04 9.28 -20.22
CA VAL A 172 3.74 9.81 -19.04
C VAL A 172 4.96 8.95 -18.68
N ALA A 173 4.83 7.62 -18.75
CA ALA A 173 5.94 6.70 -18.53
C ALA A 173 7.09 6.91 -19.54
N LYS A 174 6.78 7.11 -20.83
CA LYS A 174 7.79 7.44 -21.85
C LYS A 174 8.55 8.74 -21.54
N ALA A 175 7.82 9.81 -21.16
CA ALA A 175 8.45 11.07 -20.80
C ALA A 175 9.36 10.93 -19.57
N ARG A 176 8.96 10.11 -18.59
CA ARG A 176 9.78 9.79 -17.40
C ARG A 176 11.05 9.04 -17.79
N GLU A 177 10.94 8.03 -18.67
CA GLU A 177 12.09 7.27 -19.17
C GLU A 177 13.12 8.16 -19.88
N GLN A 178 12.66 9.11 -20.70
CA GLN A 178 13.55 10.06 -21.38
C GLN A 178 14.32 10.93 -20.37
N ARG A 179 13.63 11.50 -19.35
CA ARG A 179 14.27 12.29 -18.28
C ARG A 179 15.30 11.46 -17.51
N ARG A 180 15.02 10.16 -17.27
CA ARG A 180 15.95 9.24 -16.64
C ARG A 180 17.19 9.01 -17.48
N LYS A 181 17.06 8.73 -18.78
CA LYS A 181 18.18 8.56 -19.69
C LYS A 181 19.07 9.81 -19.71
N GLN A 182 18.48 11.00 -19.68
CA GLN A 182 19.25 12.26 -19.58
C GLN A 182 19.98 12.38 -18.24
N ARG A 183 19.35 12.02 -17.10
CA ARG A 183 20.00 12.03 -15.77
C ARG A 183 21.19 11.06 -15.76
N HIS A 184 20.98 9.84 -16.25
CA HIS A 184 22.03 8.82 -16.31
C HIS A 184 23.22 9.27 -17.18
N ARG A 185 22.97 9.86 -18.35
CA ARG A 185 24.03 10.43 -19.23
C ARG A 185 24.85 11.54 -18.54
N ARG A 186 24.22 12.28 -17.61
CA ARG A 186 24.89 13.31 -16.80
C ARG A 186 25.62 12.73 -15.58
N GLY A 187 25.68 11.41 -15.44
CA GLY A 187 26.37 10.71 -14.35
C GLY A 187 25.60 10.69 -13.02
N PHE A 188 24.30 11.00 -13.04
CA PHE A 188 23.47 10.87 -11.83
C PHE A 188 23.12 9.40 -11.55
N LYS A 189 23.20 9.03 -10.29
CA LYS A 189 22.83 7.74 -9.75
C LYS A 189 21.55 7.84 -8.94
N LEU A 190 20.67 6.85 -9.07
CA LEU A 190 19.39 6.81 -8.40
C LEU A 190 19.39 5.78 -7.26
N VAL A 191 19.02 6.22 -6.07
CA VAL A 191 18.84 5.37 -4.88
C VAL A 191 17.37 5.42 -4.48
N ALA A 192 16.68 4.28 -4.49
CA ALA A 192 15.28 4.19 -4.08
C ALA A 192 15.17 3.77 -2.62
N LEU A 193 14.33 4.47 -1.87
CA LEU A 193 13.92 4.06 -0.52
C LEU A 193 12.69 3.18 -0.66
N ALA A 194 12.80 1.92 -0.28
CA ALA A 194 11.71 0.95 -0.28
C ALA A 194 11.43 0.46 1.15
N GLY A 195 10.27 -0.11 1.39
CA GLY A 195 9.91 -0.68 2.69
C GLY A 195 8.42 -0.50 2.98
N TYR A 196 7.97 -1.10 4.05
CA TYR A 196 6.55 -1.05 4.44
C TYR A 196 6.09 0.37 4.75
N THR A 197 4.79 0.60 4.71
CA THR A 197 4.17 1.82 5.22
C THR A 197 4.59 2.04 6.67
N ASN A 198 4.83 3.29 7.06
CA ASN A 198 5.28 3.69 8.39
C ASN A 198 6.68 3.16 8.84
N SER A 199 7.52 2.66 7.93
CA SER A 199 8.90 2.28 8.27
C SER A 199 9.85 3.48 8.42
N GLY A 200 9.39 4.71 8.12
CA GLY A 200 10.17 5.95 8.23
C GLY A 200 10.93 6.35 6.96
N LYS A 201 10.50 5.90 5.77
CA LYS A 201 11.13 6.25 4.47
C LYS A 201 11.16 7.76 4.22
N SER A 202 10.03 8.46 4.38
CA SER A 202 9.94 9.90 4.15
C SER A 202 10.73 10.70 5.19
N THR A 203 10.77 10.23 6.45
CA THR A 203 11.63 10.77 7.49
C THR A 203 13.10 10.64 7.10
N LEU A 204 13.49 9.45 6.61
CA LEU A 204 14.84 9.19 6.14
C LEU A 204 15.22 10.05 4.92
N LEU A 205 14.30 10.21 3.96
CA LEU A 205 14.51 11.13 2.83
C LEU A 205 14.84 12.55 3.33
N ASN A 206 14.05 13.08 4.28
CA ASN A 206 14.26 14.40 4.84
C ASN A 206 15.61 14.49 5.59
N ALA A 207 15.96 13.47 6.35
CA ALA A 207 17.21 13.44 7.10
C ALA A 207 18.46 13.44 6.19
N LEU A 208 18.39 12.73 5.06
CA LEU A 208 19.50 12.56 4.11
C LEU A 208 19.56 13.65 3.03
N THR A 209 18.49 14.43 2.85
CA THR A 209 18.40 15.46 1.80
C THR A 209 18.03 16.84 2.42
N ALA A 210 18.07 17.90 1.61
CA ALA A 210 17.60 19.23 2.03
C ALA A 210 16.06 19.36 1.89
N ALA A 211 15.31 18.27 1.87
CA ALA A 211 13.86 18.30 1.72
C ALA A 211 13.17 18.54 3.07
N ASN A 212 12.07 19.27 3.03
CA ASN A 212 11.08 19.34 4.11
C ASN A 212 9.80 18.66 3.61
N ALA A 213 9.86 17.32 3.41
CA ALA A 213 8.65 16.57 3.11
C ALA A 213 7.80 16.47 4.39
N GLU A 214 6.50 16.62 4.27
CA GLU A 214 5.60 16.35 5.39
C GLU A 214 5.83 14.93 5.89
N VAL A 215 6.25 14.82 7.13
CA VAL A 215 6.38 13.56 7.86
C VAL A 215 5.12 13.44 8.70
N ASP A 216 4.27 12.53 8.34
CA ASP A 216 3.06 12.23 9.08
C ASP A 216 3.10 10.75 9.50
N ASN A 217 2.62 10.45 10.70
CA ASN A 217 2.50 9.06 11.19
C ASN A 217 1.37 8.27 10.49
N MET A 218 0.85 8.80 9.39
CA MET A 218 -0.19 8.17 8.60
C MET A 218 0.38 7.24 7.53
N LEU A 219 -0.40 6.22 7.15
CA LEU A 219 -0.02 5.30 6.09
C LEU A 219 -0.10 5.99 4.71
N PHE A 220 0.77 5.58 3.78
CA PHE A 220 0.83 6.12 2.42
C PHE A 220 1.04 7.64 2.33
N THR A 221 1.94 8.18 3.14
CA THR A 221 2.32 9.60 3.06
C THR A 221 2.88 10.00 1.70
N THR A 222 3.52 9.07 1.01
CA THR A 222 4.08 9.27 -0.34
C THR A 222 3.36 8.39 -1.34
N LEU A 223 2.55 8.98 -2.21
CA LEU A 223 1.93 8.31 -3.36
C LEU A 223 2.74 8.52 -4.66
N MET A 224 3.48 9.62 -4.75
CA MET A 224 4.33 9.95 -5.89
C MET A 224 5.80 9.95 -5.49
N PRO A 225 6.69 9.36 -6.31
CA PRO A 225 8.11 9.38 -6.03
C PRO A 225 8.63 10.82 -5.88
N ARG A 226 9.21 11.13 -4.74
CA ARG A 226 9.87 12.42 -4.48
C ARG A 226 11.37 12.22 -4.59
N THR A 227 11.97 12.73 -5.68
CA THR A 227 13.41 12.61 -5.91
C THR A 227 14.15 13.87 -5.45
N ARG A 228 15.19 13.72 -4.65
CA ARG A 228 16.04 14.79 -4.10
C ARG A 228 17.51 14.40 -4.15
N ALA A 229 18.40 15.39 -4.26
CA ALA A 229 19.82 15.14 -4.18
C ALA A 229 20.26 14.81 -2.75
N LEU A 230 21.13 13.81 -2.62
CA LEU A 230 21.77 13.46 -1.34
C LEU A 230 22.67 14.61 -0.90
N LYS A 231 22.61 15.04 0.37
CA LYS A 231 23.44 16.13 0.90
C LYS A 231 24.94 15.88 0.69
N ALA A 232 25.37 14.63 0.88
CA ALA A 232 26.78 14.23 0.78
C ALA A 232 27.26 14.03 -0.67
N SER A 233 26.38 13.99 -1.67
CA SER A 233 26.74 13.86 -3.07
C SER A 233 25.64 14.37 -3.98
N ARG A 234 25.88 15.50 -4.65
CA ARG A 234 24.91 16.07 -5.61
C ARG A 234 24.62 15.16 -6.81
N LYS A 235 25.46 14.17 -7.09
CA LYS A 235 25.26 13.19 -8.16
C LYS A 235 24.49 11.95 -7.74
N ALA A 236 24.21 11.74 -6.45
CA ALA A 236 23.31 10.72 -5.93
C ALA A 236 21.94 11.32 -5.66
N LEU A 237 20.92 10.75 -6.29
CA LEU A 237 19.53 11.16 -6.12
C LEU A 237 18.81 10.10 -5.27
N LEU A 238 18.17 10.53 -4.19
CA LEU A 238 17.29 9.70 -3.39
C LEU A 238 15.86 9.88 -3.86
N THR A 239 15.13 8.78 -4.00
CA THR A 239 13.70 8.81 -4.28
C THR A 239 12.94 8.04 -3.21
N ASP A 240 11.91 8.66 -2.64
CA ASP A 240 10.94 7.98 -1.78
C ASP A 240 9.89 7.30 -2.66
N THR A 241 9.44 6.13 -2.25
CA THR A 241 8.46 5.34 -3.01
C THR A 241 7.24 5.01 -2.16
N VAL A 242 6.18 4.53 -2.81
CA VAL A 242 4.99 4.04 -2.11
C VAL A 242 5.38 2.92 -1.15
N GLY A 243 4.92 3.00 0.10
CA GLY A 243 5.17 1.96 1.09
C GLY A 243 4.48 0.64 0.71
N PHE A 244 5.19 -0.46 0.93
CA PHE A 244 4.59 -1.79 0.81
C PHE A 244 3.50 -1.98 1.86
N ILE A 245 2.50 -2.74 1.50
CA ILE A 245 1.41 -3.20 2.36
C ILE A 245 1.12 -4.66 2.01
N ASP A 246 0.64 -5.42 2.98
CA ASP A 246 0.32 -6.83 2.75
C ASP A 246 -0.88 -7.03 1.82
N GLY A 247 -0.83 -8.08 1.02
CA GLY A 247 -1.97 -8.54 0.25
C GLY A 247 -2.44 -7.59 -0.87
N LEU A 248 -1.54 -6.75 -1.44
CA LEU A 248 -1.91 -5.94 -2.60
C LEU A 248 -2.30 -6.84 -3.78
N PRO A 249 -3.50 -6.69 -4.36
CA PRO A 249 -3.90 -7.47 -5.51
C PRO A 249 -3.13 -7.05 -6.77
N PRO A 250 -2.94 -7.96 -7.75
CA PRO A 250 -2.18 -7.68 -8.97
C PRO A 250 -2.64 -6.45 -9.74
N TRP A 251 -3.96 -6.21 -9.81
CA TRP A 251 -4.52 -5.04 -10.50
C TRP A 251 -4.13 -3.70 -9.85
N LEU A 252 -3.95 -3.69 -8.52
CA LEU A 252 -3.51 -2.50 -7.79
C LEU A 252 -1.99 -2.29 -7.98
N VAL A 253 -1.21 -3.36 -7.96
CA VAL A 253 0.22 -3.32 -8.29
C VAL A 253 0.42 -2.79 -9.71
N GLU A 254 -0.38 -3.24 -10.70
CA GLU A 254 -0.32 -2.75 -12.08
C GLU A 254 -0.65 -1.25 -12.17
N ALA A 255 -1.67 -0.78 -11.47
CA ALA A 255 -2.05 0.63 -11.44
C ALA A 255 -0.91 1.53 -10.93
N PHE A 256 -0.16 1.06 -9.94
CA PHE A 256 0.98 1.77 -9.34
C PHE A 256 2.35 1.32 -9.84
N LYS A 257 2.39 0.49 -10.90
CA LYS A 257 3.62 0.01 -11.52
C LYS A 257 4.60 1.15 -11.82
N ALA A 258 4.09 2.28 -12.30
CA ALA A 258 4.91 3.44 -12.61
C ALA A 258 5.58 4.10 -11.39
N THR A 259 5.01 3.98 -10.20
CA THR A 259 5.65 4.42 -8.94
C THR A 259 6.64 3.39 -8.42
N LEU A 260 6.37 2.12 -8.63
CA LEU A 260 7.30 1.03 -8.35
C LEU A 260 8.46 0.98 -9.36
N GLU A 261 8.25 1.48 -10.59
CA GLU A 261 9.32 1.56 -11.61
C GLU A 261 10.55 2.35 -11.14
N GLU A 262 10.39 3.35 -10.27
CA GLU A 262 11.54 4.06 -9.70
C GLU A 262 12.40 3.14 -8.81
N ILE A 263 11.80 2.13 -8.17
CA ILE A 263 12.55 1.10 -7.43
C ILE A 263 13.32 0.22 -8.42
N TYR A 264 12.66 -0.21 -9.50
CA TYR A 264 13.21 -1.13 -10.50
C TYR A 264 14.34 -0.52 -11.30
N LEU A 265 14.32 0.80 -11.43
CA LEU A 265 15.26 1.56 -12.24
C LEU A 265 16.35 2.23 -11.40
N ALA A 266 16.36 1.95 -10.09
CA ALA A 266 17.38 2.45 -9.19
C ALA A 266 18.72 1.69 -9.36
N ASP A 267 19.82 2.40 -9.15
CA ASP A 267 21.16 1.80 -9.08
C ASP A 267 21.34 1.05 -7.73
N LEU A 268 20.57 1.44 -6.71
CA LEU A 268 20.56 0.85 -5.37
C LEU A 268 19.17 1.01 -4.74
N VAL A 269 18.73 0.00 -4.02
CA VAL A 269 17.55 0.08 -3.13
C VAL A 269 18.00 0.04 -1.68
N VAL A 270 17.54 1.00 -0.90
CA VAL A 270 17.64 0.99 0.57
C VAL A 270 16.30 0.50 1.10
N LEU A 271 16.29 -0.74 1.59
CA LEU A 271 15.10 -1.34 2.22
C LEU A 271 15.04 -0.89 3.68
N VAL A 272 14.08 -0.03 3.99
CA VAL A 272 13.87 0.53 5.32
C VAL A 272 12.92 -0.37 6.11
N LEU A 273 13.39 -0.89 7.23
CA LEU A 273 12.66 -1.77 8.14
C LEU A 273 12.50 -1.07 9.49
N ASP A 274 11.33 -1.20 10.10
CA ASP A 274 11.07 -0.72 11.44
C ASP A 274 11.58 -1.74 12.46
N VAL A 275 12.63 -1.38 13.21
CA VAL A 275 13.22 -2.30 14.19
C VAL A 275 12.42 -2.35 15.50
N ALA A 276 11.48 -1.43 15.72
CA ALA A 276 10.58 -1.47 16.86
C ALA A 276 9.49 -2.57 16.72
N ASP A 277 9.24 -3.06 15.48
CA ASP A 277 8.37 -4.21 15.27
C ASP A 277 8.90 -5.46 16.00
N PRO A 278 8.03 -6.39 16.41
CA PRO A 278 8.44 -7.72 16.88
C PRO A 278 9.27 -8.46 15.83
N LEU A 279 10.31 -9.19 16.24
CA LEU A 279 11.24 -9.87 15.32
C LEU A 279 10.55 -10.75 14.26
N PRO A 280 9.50 -11.54 14.55
CA PRO A 280 8.78 -12.29 13.52
C PRO A 280 8.15 -11.39 12.45
N GLU A 281 7.71 -10.19 12.81
CA GLU A 281 7.14 -9.22 11.88
C GLU A 281 8.21 -8.57 11.00
N ILE A 282 9.37 -8.25 11.56
CA ILE A 282 10.52 -7.74 10.78
C ILE A 282 10.92 -8.77 9.72
N ILE A 283 11.05 -10.05 10.12
CA ILE A 283 11.40 -11.16 9.20
C ILE A 283 10.33 -11.31 8.11
N ARG A 284 9.06 -11.27 8.47
CA ARG A 284 7.94 -11.37 7.52
C ARG A 284 7.97 -10.22 6.51
N LYS A 285 8.06 -8.99 7.00
CA LYS A 285 8.14 -7.78 6.17
C LYS A 285 9.39 -7.78 5.27
N PHE A 286 10.53 -8.22 5.78
CA PHE A 286 11.75 -8.37 5.00
C PHE A 286 11.57 -9.37 3.86
N ARG A 287 11.06 -10.58 4.15
CA ARG A 287 10.84 -11.63 3.13
C ARG A 287 9.84 -11.20 2.07
N ALA A 288 8.74 -10.58 2.47
CA ALA A 288 7.73 -10.05 1.55
C ALA A 288 8.31 -8.95 0.64
N SER A 289 9.09 -8.02 1.22
CA SER A 289 9.79 -6.99 0.45
C SER A 289 10.79 -7.58 -0.54
N ARG A 290 11.59 -8.56 -0.09
CA ARG A 290 12.57 -9.26 -0.95
C ARG A 290 11.89 -10.00 -2.10
N LYS A 291 10.71 -10.62 -1.87
CA LYS A 291 9.94 -11.27 -2.94
C LYS A 291 9.53 -10.29 -4.02
N VAL A 292 9.06 -9.09 -3.64
CA VAL A 292 8.72 -8.04 -4.60
C VAL A 292 9.95 -7.53 -5.34
N LEU A 293 11.10 -7.38 -4.64
CA LEU A 293 12.34 -6.87 -5.21
C LEU A 293 13.10 -7.92 -6.03
N ALA A 294 12.88 -9.23 -5.80
CA ALA A 294 13.59 -10.32 -6.48
C ALA A 294 13.28 -10.43 -7.98
N GLU A 295 12.18 -9.84 -8.43
CA GLU A 295 11.84 -9.77 -9.87
C GLU A 295 12.79 -8.85 -10.65
N TYR A 296 13.68 -8.11 -9.98
CA TYR A 296 14.53 -7.07 -10.58
C TYR A 296 15.98 -7.20 -10.16
N PRO A 297 16.93 -7.07 -11.10
CA PRO A 297 18.37 -7.19 -10.83
C PRO A 297 18.91 -5.90 -10.17
N VAL A 298 18.39 -5.54 -9.01
CA VAL A 298 18.81 -4.35 -8.27
C VAL A 298 19.50 -4.75 -6.96
N ARG A 299 20.57 -4.04 -6.60
CA ARG A 299 21.22 -4.21 -5.30
C ARG A 299 20.33 -3.69 -4.19
N VAL A 300 20.24 -4.44 -3.10
CA VAL A 300 19.43 -4.09 -1.93
C VAL A 300 20.33 -4.06 -0.70
N VAL A 301 20.32 -2.94 0.02
CA VAL A 301 20.89 -2.79 1.37
C VAL A 301 19.76 -2.55 2.36
N ALA A 302 19.90 -3.01 3.60
CA ALA A 302 18.87 -2.84 4.61
C ALA A 302 19.24 -1.69 5.59
N ALA A 303 18.26 -0.84 5.88
CA ALA A 303 18.34 0.15 6.95
C ALA A 303 17.34 -0.22 8.05
N LEU A 304 17.83 -0.58 9.22
CA LEU A 304 17.03 -0.90 10.40
C LEU A 304 16.74 0.40 11.14
N ASN A 305 15.60 0.99 10.85
CA ASN A 305 15.20 2.31 11.34
C ASN A 305 14.45 2.24 12.67
N LYS A 306 14.41 3.36 13.37
CA LYS A 306 13.76 3.58 14.66
C LYS A 306 14.47 2.88 15.83
N VAL A 307 15.81 2.84 15.78
CA VAL A 307 16.60 2.29 16.90
C VAL A 307 16.41 3.09 18.21
N ASP A 308 15.96 4.32 18.11
CA ASP A 308 15.60 5.20 19.23
C ASP A 308 14.42 4.69 20.06
N LEU A 309 13.59 3.79 19.50
CA LEU A 309 12.39 3.26 20.17
C LEU A 309 12.63 1.96 20.95
N ILE A 310 13.84 1.38 20.88
CA ILE A 310 14.13 0.10 21.55
C ILE A 310 15.43 0.17 22.34
N PRO A 311 15.54 -0.62 23.44
CA PRO A 311 16.77 -0.72 24.22
C PRO A 311 17.91 -1.33 23.39
N GLN A 312 19.16 -0.97 23.71
CA GLN A 312 20.36 -1.48 23.00
C GLN A 312 20.49 -3.01 23.04
N GLU A 313 20.15 -3.64 24.15
CA GLU A 313 20.14 -5.10 24.31
C GLU A 313 19.18 -5.80 23.32
N GLU A 314 17.99 -5.23 23.14
CA GLU A 314 17.01 -5.73 22.19
C GLU A 314 17.47 -5.52 20.76
N LEU A 315 18.04 -4.35 20.45
CA LEU A 315 18.62 -4.06 19.15
C LEU A 315 19.70 -5.09 18.79
N LYS A 316 20.62 -5.40 19.72
CA LYS A 316 21.69 -6.37 19.50
C LYS A 316 21.15 -7.75 19.16
N ARG A 317 20.17 -8.26 19.93
CA ARG A 317 19.51 -9.54 19.66
C ARG A 317 18.82 -9.57 18.29
N LYS A 318 18.13 -8.48 17.92
CA LYS A 318 17.48 -8.38 16.60
C LYS A 318 18.50 -8.33 15.47
N LEU A 319 19.61 -7.62 15.63
CA LEU A 319 20.71 -7.58 14.64
C LEU A 319 21.32 -8.97 14.43
N GLU A 320 21.62 -9.69 15.49
CA GLU A 320 22.15 -11.06 15.42
C GLU A 320 21.19 -11.99 14.67
N ALA A 321 19.89 -11.91 14.99
CA ALA A 321 18.86 -12.71 14.30
C ALA A 321 18.67 -12.32 12.83
N LEU A 322 18.92 -11.07 12.45
CA LEU A 322 18.75 -10.60 11.07
C LEU A 322 20.00 -10.82 10.21
N ASN A 323 21.17 -11.06 10.79
CA ASN A 323 22.41 -11.34 10.06
C ASN A 323 22.31 -12.55 9.12
N TYR A 324 21.42 -13.53 9.42
CA TYR A 324 21.14 -14.64 8.52
C TYR A 324 20.35 -14.25 7.26
N LEU A 325 19.67 -13.09 7.29
CA LEU A 325 18.82 -12.65 6.19
C LEU A 325 19.51 -11.62 5.30
N THR A 326 20.43 -10.84 5.85
CA THR A 326 21.15 -9.80 5.12
C THR A 326 22.48 -9.49 5.77
N THR A 327 23.54 -9.52 4.97
CA THR A 327 24.90 -9.18 5.41
C THR A 327 25.18 -7.67 5.45
N SER A 328 24.22 -6.86 5.00
CA SER A 328 24.38 -5.41 4.81
C SER A 328 23.24 -4.64 5.47
N ALA A 329 23.01 -4.86 6.78
CA ALA A 329 22.04 -4.11 7.56
C ALA A 329 22.71 -3.04 8.40
N ILE A 330 22.21 -1.79 8.34
CA ILE A 330 22.69 -0.68 9.17
C ILE A 330 21.58 -0.24 10.12
N PRO A 331 21.80 -0.28 11.44
CA PRO A 331 20.89 0.30 12.42
C PRO A 331 20.97 1.83 12.38
N ILE A 332 19.83 2.50 12.27
CA ILE A 332 19.71 3.96 12.19
C ILE A 332 18.51 4.48 12.98
N SER A 333 18.56 5.74 13.36
CA SER A 333 17.37 6.53 13.64
C SER A 333 17.31 7.68 12.62
N ALA A 334 16.29 7.64 11.77
CA ALA A 334 16.04 8.72 10.83
C ALA A 334 15.53 9.99 11.56
N LEU A 335 14.81 9.82 12.68
CA LEU A 335 14.27 10.90 13.50
C LEU A 335 15.39 11.60 14.25
N GLU A 336 16.19 10.87 15.03
CA GLU A 336 17.30 11.37 15.84
C GLU A 336 18.59 11.57 15.03
N ARG A 337 18.56 11.25 13.72
CA ARG A 337 19.71 11.31 12.81
C ARG A 337 20.92 10.47 13.25
N THR A 338 20.66 9.40 13.99
CA THR A 338 21.71 8.50 14.48
C THR A 338 22.21 7.60 13.37
N ASN A 339 23.53 7.44 13.27
CA ASN A 339 24.25 6.56 12.36
C ASN A 339 23.96 6.75 10.86
N LEU A 340 23.46 7.94 10.46
CA LEU A 340 23.20 8.26 9.05
C LEU A 340 24.49 8.37 8.23
N GLY A 341 25.62 8.70 8.84
CA GLY A 341 26.94 8.75 8.19
C GLY A 341 27.34 7.39 7.60
N SER A 342 27.17 6.31 8.38
CA SER A 342 27.45 4.94 7.93
C SER A 342 26.54 4.51 6.78
N LEU A 343 25.25 4.89 6.82
CA LEU A 343 24.32 4.63 5.72
C LEU A 343 24.72 5.39 4.45
N ILE A 344 25.11 6.65 4.56
CA ILE A 344 25.59 7.46 3.42
C ILE A 344 26.84 6.82 2.80
N GLU A 345 27.81 6.37 3.61
CA GLU A 345 29.02 5.75 3.08
C GLU A 345 28.72 4.40 2.42
N MET A 346 27.80 3.60 2.98
CA MET A 346 27.31 2.38 2.34
C MET A 346 26.66 2.69 0.98
N ILE A 347 25.78 3.71 0.90
CA ILE A 347 25.16 4.15 -0.35
C ILE A 347 26.25 4.53 -1.36
N ARG A 348 27.23 5.37 -0.97
CA ARG A 348 28.31 5.82 -1.86
C ARG A 348 29.15 4.66 -2.39
N THR A 349 29.51 3.72 -1.52
CA THR A 349 30.32 2.55 -1.89
C THR A 349 29.58 1.67 -2.90
N ASN A 350 28.30 1.40 -2.68
CA ASN A 350 27.52 0.54 -3.58
C ASN A 350 27.17 1.20 -4.91
N VAL A 351 27.05 2.54 -4.95
CA VAL A 351 26.60 3.28 -6.12
C VAL A 351 27.77 3.73 -7.02
N PHE A 352 28.91 4.13 -6.42
CA PHE A 352 30.01 4.74 -7.14
C PHE A 352 31.28 3.87 -7.26
N LYS A 353 31.55 2.99 -6.29
CA LYS A 353 32.77 2.16 -6.30
C LYS A 353 32.65 0.84 -7.05
N GLY A 354 31.52 0.58 -7.73
CA GLY A 354 31.42 -0.52 -8.70
C GLY A 354 31.79 -1.90 -8.13
N GLY A 355 31.31 -2.25 -6.93
CA GLY A 355 31.44 -3.60 -6.40
C GLY A 355 30.68 -4.59 -7.29
N LYS A 356 31.36 -5.63 -7.81
CA LYS A 356 30.73 -6.76 -8.49
C LYS A 356 29.65 -7.38 -7.57
N LEU A 357 28.53 -7.79 -8.20
CA LEU A 357 27.53 -8.64 -7.54
C LEU A 357 28.24 -9.84 -6.89
N ALA A 358 28.14 -9.97 -5.58
CA ALA A 358 28.39 -11.22 -4.87
C ALA A 358 27.07 -11.95 -4.68
#